data_3fe5aebbca51f19fd69b5af31ca1ae57
#
_entry.id   3fe5aebbca51f19fd69b5af31ca1ae57
#
_cell.length_a   1.000
_cell.length_b   1.000
_cell.length_c   1.000
_cell.angle_alpha   90.00
_cell.angle_beta   90.00
_cell.angle_gamma   90.00
#
_symmetry.space_group_name_H-M   'P 1'
#
loop_
_entity.id
_entity.type
_entity.pdbx_description
1 polymer ?
#
loop_
_entity_poly.entity_id
_entity_poly.type
_entity_poly.pdbx_seq_one_letter_code
_entity_poly.pdbx_strand_id
1 'polypeptide(L)'
;MKKKRILFLFVTLFASTLLYSQVVGVKTNLVMDAMKIINLGAEVGLSKKLTLDLYANYNPWKYKDQKMMKMLAIQPELRYWFCDKFNGHFVGFHVHGGVYQAAAINMPWGIWPELKDHRFKGNFFGAGISYGYQWILAKHWNLEGNIGVGYARVNYEQFECKTCGEKVSEGHKNYLGPTKAAISLIYLF
;
A
#
# COMPACT_ATOMS: atom_id res chain seq x y z
N MET A 1 -6.40 -30.10 -16.41
CA MET A 1 -7.41 -30.14 -15.30
C MET A 1 -6.83 -30.59 -13.96
N LYS A 2 -5.95 -31.60 -13.87
CA LYS A 2 -5.37 -32.10 -12.60
C LYS A 2 -4.56 -31.03 -11.84
N LYS A 3 -3.73 -30.22 -12.51
CA LYS A 3 -2.93 -29.14 -11.85
C LYS A 3 -3.79 -28.07 -11.17
N LYS A 4 -4.92 -27.68 -11.76
CA LYS A 4 -5.84 -26.69 -11.15
C LYS A 4 -6.54 -27.27 -9.90
N ARG A 5 -6.88 -28.56 -9.90
CA ARG A 5 -7.48 -29.24 -8.74
C ARG A 5 -6.48 -29.39 -7.59
N ILE A 6 -5.22 -29.70 -7.89
CA ILE A 6 -4.14 -29.79 -6.89
C ILE A 6 -3.87 -28.41 -6.27
N LEU A 7 -3.80 -27.36 -7.09
CA LEU A 7 -3.65 -26.00 -6.59
C LEU A 7 -4.83 -25.56 -5.71
N PHE A 8 -6.06 -25.91 -6.10
CA PHE A 8 -7.27 -25.62 -5.31
C PHE A 8 -7.28 -26.40 -3.98
N LEU A 9 -6.88 -27.67 -3.98
CA LEU A 9 -6.73 -28.48 -2.76
C LEU A 9 -5.62 -27.94 -1.84
N PHE A 10 -4.51 -27.48 -2.39
CA PHE A 10 -3.45 -26.84 -1.61
C PHE A 10 -3.93 -25.52 -0.97
N VAL A 11 -4.65 -24.68 -1.73
CA VAL A 11 -5.21 -23.44 -1.23
C VAL A 11 -6.29 -23.69 -0.15
N THR A 12 -7.15 -24.68 -0.32
CA THR A 12 -8.16 -25.03 0.69
C THR A 12 -7.55 -25.68 1.93
N LEU A 13 -6.53 -26.53 1.80
CA LEU A 13 -5.80 -27.12 2.91
C LEU A 13 -5.01 -26.05 3.69
N PHE A 14 -4.39 -25.11 2.99
CA PHE A 14 -3.69 -23.98 3.60
C PHE A 14 -4.67 -23.03 4.30
N ALA A 15 -5.83 -22.78 3.69
CA ALA A 15 -6.89 -21.96 4.31
C ALA A 15 -7.47 -22.60 5.58
N SER A 16 -7.60 -23.93 5.64
CA SER A 16 -8.14 -24.62 6.81
C SER A 16 -7.18 -24.67 8.01
N THR A 17 -5.86 -24.67 7.77
CA THR A 17 -4.86 -24.58 8.87
C THR A 17 -4.76 -23.17 9.46
N LEU A 18 -5.24 -22.15 8.75
CA LEU A 18 -5.25 -20.77 9.20
C LEU A 18 -6.44 -20.42 10.13
N LEU A 19 -7.42 -21.30 10.29
CA LEU A 19 -8.67 -21.00 11.02
C LEU A 19 -8.60 -21.22 12.55
N TYR A 20 -7.52 -21.80 13.09
CA TYR A 20 -7.41 -22.02 14.52
C TYR A 20 -6.72 -20.83 15.21
N SER A 21 -7.51 -19.98 15.88
CA SER A 21 -7.03 -18.90 16.79
C SER A 21 -6.30 -17.72 16.12
N GLN A 22 -6.66 -17.39 14.89
CA GLN A 22 -6.08 -16.20 14.23
C GLN A 22 -6.91 -14.96 14.57
N VAL A 23 -6.30 -14.02 15.30
CA VAL A 23 -6.83 -12.67 15.41
C VAL A 23 -6.66 -12.02 14.02
N VAL A 24 -7.75 -11.55 13.47
CA VAL A 24 -7.79 -10.82 12.19
C VAL A 24 -8.13 -9.37 12.48
N GLY A 25 -7.36 -8.45 11.94
CA GLY A 25 -7.63 -7.03 12.00
C GLY A 25 -8.03 -6.50 10.63
N VAL A 26 -9.07 -5.67 10.59
CA VAL A 26 -9.40 -4.84 9.42
C VAL A 26 -9.08 -3.40 9.77
N LYS A 27 -8.47 -2.66 8.84
CA LYS A 27 -7.98 -1.31 9.12
C LYS A 27 -8.16 -0.35 7.96
N THR A 28 -8.26 0.92 8.31
CA THR A 28 -8.19 2.05 7.36
C THR A 28 -7.06 3.00 7.77
N ASN A 29 -6.42 3.63 6.80
CA ASN A 29 -5.40 4.65 7.01
C ASN A 29 -6.03 6.04 6.94
N LEU A 30 -6.14 6.69 8.08
CA LEU A 30 -6.76 8.01 8.23
C LEU A 30 -6.05 9.10 7.40
N VAL A 31 -4.75 8.97 7.16
CA VAL A 31 -4.00 9.89 6.29
C VAL A 31 -4.48 9.76 4.85
N MET A 32 -4.67 8.55 4.36
CA MET A 32 -5.20 8.30 3.01
C MET A 32 -6.66 8.72 2.90
N ASP A 33 -7.46 8.49 3.95
CA ASP A 33 -8.87 8.94 4.00
C ASP A 33 -8.97 10.48 3.93
N ALA A 34 -8.11 11.20 4.65
CA ALA A 34 -8.01 12.66 4.58
C ALA A 34 -7.64 13.17 3.17
N MET A 35 -6.83 12.40 2.44
CA MET A 35 -6.50 12.65 1.04
C MET A 35 -7.58 12.18 0.06
N LYS A 36 -8.69 11.65 0.55
CA LYS A 36 -9.80 11.06 -0.25
C LYS A 36 -9.37 9.86 -1.09
N ILE A 37 -8.36 9.13 -0.66
CA ILE A 37 -7.92 7.88 -1.27
C ILE A 37 -8.63 6.73 -0.57
N ILE A 38 -9.42 5.96 -1.30
CA ILE A 38 -10.07 4.76 -0.80
C ILE A 38 -8.98 3.77 -0.42
N ASN A 39 -9.00 3.29 0.80
CA ASN A 39 -8.00 2.34 1.28
C ASN A 39 -8.63 1.31 2.21
N LEU A 40 -8.05 0.13 2.22
CA LEU A 40 -8.45 -0.97 3.09
C LEU A 40 -7.23 -1.83 3.39
N GLY A 41 -7.06 -2.16 4.66
CA GLY A 41 -6.05 -3.09 5.12
C GLY A 41 -6.67 -4.28 5.84
N ALA A 42 -6.02 -5.44 5.72
CA ALA A 42 -6.34 -6.63 6.49
C ALA A 42 -5.05 -7.22 7.06
N GLU A 43 -5.03 -7.50 8.34
CA GLU A 43 -3.87 -8.06 9.03
C GLU A 43 -4.24 -9.36 9.73
N VAL A 44 -3.43 -10.39 9.53
CA VAL A 44 -3.65 -11.74 10.07
C VAL A 44 -2.47 -12.14 10.93
N GLY A 45 -2.75 -12.61 12.14
CA GLY A 45 -1.74 -13.16 13.03
C GLY A 45 -1.25 -14.52 12.55
N LEU A 46 0.03 -14.65 12.20
CA LEU A 46 0.64 -15.92 11.79
C LEU A 46 1.21 -16.70 12.99
N SER A 47 1.69 -15.98 14.00
CA SER A 47 2.20 -16.57 15.23
C SER A 47 2.00 -15.60 16.40
N LYS A 48 2.62 -15.87 17.56
CA LYS A 48 2.57 -14.95 18.70
C LYS A 48 3.20 -13.59 18.42
N LYS A 49 4.22 -13.57 17.54
CA LYS A 49 5.01 -12.36 17.24
C LYS A 49 5.08 -12.02 15.75
N LEU A 50 4.38 -12.74 14.88
CA LEU A 50 4.39 -12.49 13.45
C LEU A 50 2.97 -12.24 12.95
N THR A 51 2.82 -11.20 12.12
CA THR A 51 1.60 -10.91 11.39
C THR A 51 1.90 -10.63 9.93
N LEU A 52 0.93 -10.91 9.07
CA LEU A 52 0.93 -10.52 7.67
C LEU A 52 -0.14 -9.45 7.48
N ASP A 53 0.27 -8.28 7.06
CA ASP A 53 -0.58 -7.14 6.72
C ASP A 53 -0.68 -7.00 5.21
N LEU A 54 -1.87 -6.80 4.69
CA LEU A 54 -2.13 -6.52 3.28
C LEU A 54 -2.91 -5.23 3.16
N TYR A 55 -2.33 -4.25 2.50
CA TYR A 55 -2.93 -2.96 2.26
C TYR A 55 -3.23 -2.75 0.78
N ALA A 56 -4.43 -2.25 0.48
CA ALA A 56 -4.83 -1.83 -0.87
C ALA A 56 -5.27 -0.36 -0.84
N ASN A 57 -4.81 0.41 -1.83
CA ASN A 57 -5.16 1.81 -2.02
C ASN A 57 -5.71 2.00 -3.42
N TYR A 58 -6.83 2.70 -3.52
CA TYR A 58 -7.49 2.98 -4.78
C TYR A 58 -7.89 4.45 -4.87
N ASN A 59 -7.38 5.15 -5.87
CA ASN A 59 -7.74 6.52 -6.17
C ASN A 59 -8.27 6.63 -7.60
N PRO A 60 -9.60 6.69 -7.80
CA PRO A 60 -10.20 6.85 -9.13
C PRO A 60 -10.36 8.29 -9.58
N TRP A 61 -10.05 9.29 -8.74
CA TRP A 61 -10.55 10.63 -8.89
C TRP A 61 -9.86 11.44 -9.99
N LYS A 62 -10.66 12.25 -10.68
CA LYS A 62 -10.23 13.41 -11.45
C LYS A 62 -10.67 14.65 -10.66
N TYR A 63 -9.76 15.57 -10.47
CA TYR A 63 -10.04 16.83 -9.77
C TYR A 63 -10.31 17.96 -10.78
N LYS A 64 -10.75 19.11 -10.27
CA LYS A 64 -10.89 20.33 -11.09
C LYS A 64 -9.53 20.73 -11.69
N ASP A 65 -9.54 21.58 -12.72
CA ASP A 65 -8.35 22.11 -13.41
C ASP A 65 -7.46 21.03 -14.06
N GLN A 66 -8.10 19.98 -14.62
CA GLN A 66 -7.42 18.85 -15.29
C GLN A 66 -6.44 18.08 -14.39
N LYS A 67 -6.45 18.34 -13.09
CA LYS A 67 -5.67 17.58 -12.11
C LYS A 67 -6.20 16.16 -12.04
N MET A 68 -5.32 15.22 -12.20
CA MET A 68 -5.68 13.81 -12.15
C MET A 68 -4.61 13.04 -11.39
N MET A 69 -5.06 12.24 -10.43
CA MET A 69 -4.21 11.27 -9.74
C MET A 69 -5.00 9.98 -9.56
N LYS A 70 -4.91 9.12 -10.55
CA LYS A 70 -5.49 7.77 -10.44
C LYS A 70 -4.40 6.81 -10.00
N MET A 71 -4.71 5.94 -9.07
CA MET A 71 -3.76 4.97 -8.53
C MET A 71 -4.49 3.73 -8.05
N LEU A 72 -3.91 2.57 -8.33
CA LEU A 72 -4.21 1.32 -7.66
C LEU A 72 -2.89 0.75 -7.15
N ALA A 73 -2.77 0.57 -5.86
CA ALA A 73 -1.56 0.06 -5.22
C ALA A 73 -1.89 -1.02 -4.20
N ILE A 74 -1.02 -2.00 -4.10
CA ILE A 74 -1.09 -3.08 -3.12
C ILE A 74 0.26 -3.13 -2.39
N GLN A 75 0.21 -3.33 -1.07
CA GLN A 75 1.38 -3.36 -0.21
C GLN A 75 1.26 -4.45 0.85
N PRO A 76 1.67 -5.68 0.57
CA PRO A 76 1.87 -6.71 1.60
C PRO A 76 3.09 -6.40 2.47
N GLU A 77 2.96 -6.66 3.78
CA GLU A 77 3.99 -6.44 4.77
C GLU A 77 4.02 -7.57 5.79
N LEU A 78 5.18 -8.17 6.00
CA LEU A 78 5.45 -9.10 7.08
C LEU A 78 5.97 -8.32 8.28
N ARG A 79 5.33 -8.47 9.45
CA ARG A 79 5.63 -7.73 10.67
C ARG A 79 6.12 -8.65 11.78
N TYR A 80 7.15 -8.22 12.45
CA TYR A 80 7.65 -8.83 13.68
C TYR A 80 7.40 -7.89 14.87
N TRP A 81 6.69 -8.40 15.87
CA TRP A 81 6.31 -7.70 17.08
C TRP A 81 7.32 -7.98 18.21
N PHE A 82 7.76 -6.95 18.90
CA PHE A 82 8.71 -7.11 20.01
C PHE A 82 8.06 -7.75 21.23
N CYS A 83 6.78 -7.45 21.44
CA CYS A 83 5.93 -8.10 22.44
C CYS A 83 4.97 -9.10 21.77
N ASP A 84 3.71 -9.11 22.14
CA ASP A 84 2.69 -9.90 21.48
C ASP A 84 2.15 -9.20 20.23
N LYS A 85 1.65 -9.98 19.27
CA LYS A 85 1.01 -9.45 18.05
C LYS A 85 -0.12 -8.46 18.40
N PHE A 86 -0.28 -7.42 17.59
CA PHE A 86 -1.25 -6.34 17.76
C PHE A 86 -1.07 -5.47 19.01
N ASN A 87 0.09 -5.48 19.62
CA ASN A 87 0.38 -4.67 20.81
C ASN A 87 1.83 -4.15 20.80
N GLY A 88 1.98 -2.84 20.91
CA GLY A 88 3.28 -2.18 21.07
C GLY A 88 4.08 -2.04 19.78
N HIS A 89 5.38 -2.16 19.88
CA HIS A 89 6.32 -1.92 18.80
C HIS A 89 6.43 -3.10 17.83
N PHE A 90 6.57 -2.78 16.55
CA PHE A 90 6.89 -3.75 15.50
C PHE A 90 7.83 -3.18 14.45
N VAL A 91 8.52 -4.08 13.79
CA VAL A 91 9.26 -3.82 12.54
C VAL A 91 8.61 -4.61 11.42
N GLY A 92 8.58 -4.05 10.22
CA GLY A 92 8.00 -4.69 9.05
C GLY A 92 8.95 -4.71 7.87
N PHE A 93 8.83 -5.74 7.05
CA PHE A 93 9.35 -5.78 5.70
C PHE A 93 8.18 -5.78 4.74
N HIS A 94 8.12 -4.79 3.85
CA HIS A 94 7.05 -4.68 2.87
C HIS A 94 7.58 -4.69 1.44
N VAL A 95 6.77 -5.25 0.56
CA VAL A 95 6.87 -5.01 -0.87
C VAL A 95 5.67 -4.21 -1.31
N HIS A 96 5.80 -3.42 -2.35
CA HIS A 96 4.69 -2.62 -2.84
C HIS A 96 4.74 -2.54 -4.36
N GLY A 97 3.58 -2.42 -4.96
CA GLY A 97 3.46 -2.25 -6.38
C GLY A 97 2.09 -1.71 -6.77
N GLY A 98 2.04 -1.12 -7.94
CA GLY A 98 0.80 -0.55 -8.42
C GLY A 98 0.92 0.09 -9.78
N VAL A 99 -0.21 0.61 -10.24
CA VAL A 99 -0.33 1.39 -11.47
C VAL A 99 -0.82 2.79 -11.12
N TYR A 100 -0.36 3.77 -11.85
CA TYR A 100 -0.76 5.15 -11.63
C TYR A 100 -0.95 5.91 -12.94
N GLN A 101 -1.75 6.96 -12.86
CA GLN A 101 -1.91 7.96 -13.90
C GLN A 101 -2.02 9.33 -13.22
N ALA A 102 -1.07 10.21 -13.50
CA ALA A 102 -0.98 11.52 -12.88
C ALA A 102 -0.84 12.61 -13.93
N ALA A 103 -1.52 13.74 -13.74
CA ALA A 103 -1.43 14.92 -14.61
C ALA A 103 -1.74 16.19 -13.79
N ALA A 104 -1.10 17.28 -14.16
CA ALA A 104 -1.32 18.61 -13.58
C ALA A 104 -1.12 18.67 -12.04
N ILE A 105 -0.21 17.86 -11.47
CA ILE A 105 0.07 17.79 -10.05
C ILE A 105 1.38 18.49 -9.74
N ASN A 106 1.36 19.32 -8.70
CA ASN A 106 2.55 19.88 -8.12
C ASN A 106 2.99 19.03 -6.94
N MET A 107 4.05 18.24 -7.12
CA MET A 107 4.59 17.43 -6.03
C MET A 107 5.36 18.31 -5.04
N PRO A 108 5.22 18.09 -3.72
CA PRO A 108 6.02 18.77 -2.73
C PRO A 108 7.52 18.50 -2.96
N TRP A 109 8.36 19.45 -2.55
CA TRP A 109 9.83 19.40 -2.70
C TRP A 109 10.35 19.26 -4.13
N GLY A 110 9.50 19.50 -5.16
CA GLY A 110 9.95 19.46 -6.56
C GLY A 110 10.39 18.07 -7.05
N ILE A 111 9.91 17.00 -6.46
CA ILE A 111 10.33 15.61 -6.76
C ILE A 111 10.07 15.23 -8.23
N TRP A 112 9.07 15.83 -8.88
CA TRP A 112 8.72 15.54 -10.28
C TRP A 112 8.11 16.80 -10.95
N PRO A 113 8.92 17.78 -11.35
CA PRO A 113 8.42 19.07 -11.84
C PRO A 113 7.58 18.95 -13.12
N GLU A 114 7.91 17.98 -13.99
CA GLU A 114 7.24 17.80 -15.28
C GLU A 114 5.78 17.33 -15.14
N LEU A 115 5.35 16.86 -13.96
CA LEU A 115 3.96 16.49 -13.67
C LEU A 115 2.98 17.68 -13.75
N LYS A 116 3.46 18.91 -13.72
CA LYS A 116 2.62 20.11 -13.86
C LYS A 116 2.04 20.24 -15.27
N ASP A 117 2.82 19.92 -16.29
CA ASP A 117 2.52 20.24 -17.67
C ASP A 117 2.19 19.01 -18.52
N HIS A 118 2.64 17.85 -18.10
CA HIS A 118 2.50 16.59 -18.81
C HIS A 118 1.66 15.58 -18.05
N ARG A 119 1.13 14.60 -18.77
CA ARG A 119 0.47 13.41 -18.20
C ARG A 119 1.45 12.26 -18.16
N PHE A 120 1.53 11.61 -17.01
CA PHE A 120 2.31 10.41 -16.80
C PHE A 120 1.40 9.24 -16.48
N LYS A 121 1.67 8.10 -17.10
CA LYS A 121 1.03 6.82 -16.84
C LYS A 121 2.11 5.77 -16.68
N GLY A 122 1.94 4.87 -15.73
CA GLY A 122 2.93 3.82 -15.53
C GLY A 122 2.62 2.89 -14.39
N ASN A 123 3.64 2.17 -14.00
CA ASN A 123 3.62 1.28 -12.85
C ASN A 123 4.84 1.54 -11.97
N PHE A 124 4.73 1.09 -10.74
CA PHE A 124 5.84 1.10 -9.81
C PHE A 124 5.87 -0.22 -9.03
N PHE A 125 7.04 -0.60 -8.61
CA PHE A 125 7.25 -1.72 -7.70
C PHE A 125 8.49 -1.46 -6.86
N GLY A 126 8.47 -1.98 -5.63
CA GLY A 126 9.56 -1.75 -4.71
C GLY A 126 9.44 -2.57 -3.45
N ALA A 127 10.39 -2.34 -2.55
CA ALA A 127 10.44 -2.97 -1.24
C ALA A 127 11.02 -2.00 -0.21
N GLY A 128 10.70 -2.22 1.05
CA GLY A 128 11.19 -1.38 2.13
C GLY A 128 11.03 -2.02 3.49
N ILE A 129 11.50 -1.29 4.48
CA ILE A 129 11.34 -1.62 5.89
C ILE A 129 10.48 -0.57 6.56
N SER A 130 9.76 -0.97 7.58
CA SER A 130 8.91 -0.09 8.36
C SER A 130 9.13 -0.30 9.85
N TYR A 131 8.74 0.71 10.60
CA TYR A 131 8.66 0.67 12.06
C TYR A 131 7.36 1.32 12.47
N GLY A 132 6.67 0.69 13.41
CA GLY A 132 5.42 1.20 13.92
C GLY A 132 5.17 0.87 15.37
N TYR A 133 4.12 1.50 15.87
CA TYR A 133 3.59 1.27 17.20
C TYR A 133 2.08 1.17 17.15
N GLN A 134 1.51 0.21 17.88
CA GLN A 134 0.09 0.01 18.00
C GLN A 134 -0.37 0.20 19.44
N TRP A 135 -1.36 1.09 19.60
CA TRP A 135 -2.03 1.38 20.87
C TRP A 135 -3.34 0.62 20.95
N ILE A 136 -3.58 -0.10 22.03
CA ILE A 136 -4.86 -0.70 22.33
C ILE A 136 -5.77 0.40 22.91
N LEU A 137 -6.85 0.77 22.18
CA LEU A 137 -7.81 1.77 22.62
C LEU A 137 -8.98 1.14 23.39
N ALA A 138 -9.44 -0.02 22.92
CA ALA A 138 -10.54 -0.78 23.51
C ALA A 138 -10.43 -2.26 23.13
N LYS A 139 -11.36 -3.09 23.60
CA LYS A 139 -11.37 -4.55 23.38
C LYS A 139 -11.14 -4.97 21.91
N HIS A 140 -11.70 -4.22 20.98
CA HIS A 140 -11.65 -4.52 19.54
C HIS A 140 -11.02 -3.40 18.71
N TRP A 141 -10.66 -2.26 19.32
CA TRP A 141 -10.18 -1.09 18.61
C TRP A 141 -8.75 -0.77 18.97
N ASN A 142 -7.92 -0.67 17.95
CA ASN A 142 -6.53 -0.25 18.07
C ASN A 142 -6.25 0.94 17.14
N LEU A 143 -5.29 1.75 17.54
CA LEU A 143 -4.70 2.81 16.72
C LEU A 143 -3.26 2.41 16.39
N GLU A 144 -2.83 2.63 15.17
CA GLU A 144 -1.47 2.32 14.72
C GLU A 144 -0.83 3.57 14.09
N GLY A 145 0.42 3.85 14.49
CA GLY A 145 1.31 4.73 13.77
C GLY A 145 2.41 3.93 13.09
N ASN A 146 2.63 4.13 11.79
CA ASN A 146 3.63 3.39 11.03
C ASN A 146 4.34 4.28 10.02
N ILE A 147 5.66 4.21 9.98
CA ILE A 147 6.51 4.88 9.00
C ILE A 147 7.45 3.86 8.35
N GLY A 148 7.78 4.06 7.09
CA GLY A 148 8.67 3.15 6.38
C GLY A 148 9.47 3.85 5.30
N VAL A 149 10.65 3.31 5.06
CA VAL A 149 11.56 3.75 4.01
C VAL A 149 11.90 2.57 3.11
N GLY A 150 12.15 2.85 1.85
CA GLY A 150 12.42 1.79 0.90
C GLY A 150 12.83 2.32 -0.46
N TYR A 151 13.01 1.38 -1.35
CA TYR A 151 13.33 1.60 -2.75
C TYR A 151 12.13 1.27 -3.63
N ALA A 152 11.89 2.10 -4.63
CA ALA A 152 10.91 1.83 -5.67
C ALA A 152 11.46 2.16 -7.05
N ARG A 153 11.20 1.28 -8.01
CA ARG A 153 11.37 1.54 -9.43
C ARG A 153 10.04 1.99 -10.02
N VAL A 154 10.03 3.18 -10.60
CA VAL A 154 8.86 3.80 -11.21
C VAL A 154 9.07 3.84 -12.72
N ASN A 155 8.31 3.04 -13.46
CA ASN A 155 8.28 3.09 -14.91
C ASN A 155 7.21 4.10 -15.34
N TYR A 156 7.48 4.89 -16.37
CA TYR A 156 6.55 5.89 -16.83
C TYR A 156 6.52 6.00 -18.35
N GLU A 157 5.36 6.38 -18.86
CA GLU A 157 5.11 6.91 -20.18
C GLU A 157 4.65 8.35 -20.02
N GLN A 158 5.29 9.26 -20.73
CA GLN A 158 4.97 10.69 -20.75
C GLN A 158 4.17 11.02 -22.01
N PHE A 159 3.11 11.81 -21.84
CA PHE A 159 2.24 12.28 -22.89
C PHE A 159 2.29 13.82 -22.95
N GLU A 160 2.23 14.35 -24.18
CA GLU A 160 2.40 15.79 -24.46
C GLU A 160 1.35 16.66 -23.74
N CYS A 161 0.11 16.21 -23.68
CA CYS A 161 -1.00 16.97 -23.10
C CYS A 161 -1.52 16.34 -21.81
N LYS A 162 -2.14 17.16 -20.96
CA LYS A 162 -2.76 16.72 -19.69
C LYS A 162 -3.91 15.74 -19.88
N THR A 163 -4.65 15.83 -20.99
CA THR A 163 -5.87 15.00 -21.23
C THR A 163 -5.77 14.10 -22.45
N CYS A 164 -5.09 14.55 -23.51
CA CYS A 164 -4.91 13.84 -24.79
C CYS A 164 -3.48 14.07 -25.27
N GLY A 165 -3.10 13.54 -26.40
CA GLY A 165 -1.78 13.70 -26.99
C GLY A 165 -1.06 12.37 -27.18
N GLU A 166 -0.07 12.39 -28.04
CA GLU A 166 0.76 11.24 -28.33
C GLU A 166 1.78 11.00 -27.21
N LYS A 167 2.32 9.80 -27.18
CA LYS A 167 3.38 9.43 -26.26
C LYS A 167 4.68 10.12 -26.72
N VAL A 168 5.22 10.94 -25.87
CA VAL A 168 6.45 11.72 -26.13
C VAL A 168 7.69 10.98 -25.69
N SER A 169 7.62 10.31 -24.55
CA SER A 169 8.77 9.66 -23.93
C SER A 169 8.34 8.49 -23.05
N GLU A 170 9.25 7.55 -22.84
CA GLU A 170 9.14 6.52 -21.82
C GLU A 170 10.45 6.34 -21.08
N GLY A 171 10.38 5.88 -19.85
CA GLY A 171 11.58 5.66 -19.07
C GLY A 171 11.28 5.07 -17.70
N HIS A 172 12.28 5.09 -16.86
CA HIS A 172 12.13 4.73 -15.46
C HIS A 172 12.91 5.68 -14.56
N LYS A 173 12.41 5.86 -13.35
CA LYS A 173 13.11 6.57 -12.27
C LYS A 173 13.25 5.64 -11.07
N ASN A 174 14.40 5.71 -10.43
CA ASN A 174 14.65 5.02 -9.17
C ASN A 174 14.39 5.99 -8.03
N TYR A 175 13.64 5.55 -7.05
CA TYR A 175 13.27 6.33 -5.87
C TYR A 175 13.77 5.63 -4.61
N LEU A 176 14.47 6.36 -3.77
CA LEU A 176 14.83 5.94 -2.43
C LEU A 176 14.31 6.97 -1.44
N GLY A 177 13.48 6.55 -0.50
CA GLY A 177 12.86 7.46 0.45
C GLY A 177 11.67 6.87 1.19
N PRO A 178 10.79 7.70 1.77
CA PRO A 178 9.59 7.25 2.46
C PRO A 178 8.66 6.45 1.52
N THR A 179 8.37 5.20 1.88
CA THR A 179 7.49 4.30 1.13
C THR A 179 6.21 3.95 1.91
N LYS A 180 6.16 4.32 3.18
CA LYS A 180 4.99 4.12 4.03
C LYS A 180 4.85 5.25 5.04
N ALA A 181 3.63 5.78 5.18
CA ALA A 181 3.22 6.66 6.25
C ALA A 181 1.75 6.36 6.55
N ALA A 182 1.45 5.90 7.76
CA ALA A 182 0.10 5.51 8.12
C ALA A 182 -0.21 5.89 9.56
N ILE A 183 -1.40 6.42 9.76
CA ILE A 183 -2.11 6.44 11.05
C ILE A 183 -3.38 5.64 10.80
N SER A 184 -3.45 4.42 11.33
CA SER A 184 -4.52 3.49 10.99
C SER A 184 -5.42 3.21 12.19
N LEU A 185 -6.73 3.22 11.95
CA LEU A 185 -7.71 2.69 12.88
C LEU A 185 -7.97 1.24 12.53
N ILE A 186 -7.92 0.36 13.52
CA ILE A 186 -7.96 -1.09 13.37
C ILE A 186 -9.09 -1.67 14.20
N TYR A 187 -9.87 -2.55 13.60
CA TYR A 187 -10.86 -3.37 14.30
C TYR A 187 -10.40 -4.82 14.31
N LEU A 188 -10.28 -5.41 15.52
CA LEU A 188 -9.87 -6.80 15.75
C LEU A 188 -11.09 -7.68 16.00
N PHE A 189 -11.14 -8.81 15.30
CA PHE A 189 -12.19 -9.83 15.43
C PHE A 189 -11.79 -10.92 16.42
#